data_5dab65bb2953b39b918e2802acdbb7d4
#
_entry.id   5dab65bb2953b39b918e2802acdbb7d4
#
_cell.length_a   1.000
_cell.length_b   1.000
_cell.length_c   1.000
_cell.angle_alpha   90.00
_cell.angle_beta   90.00
_cell.angle_gamma   90.00
#
_symmetry.space_group_name_H-M   'P 1'
#
loop_
_entity.id
_entity.type
_entity.pdbx_description
1 polymer ?
#
loop_
_entity_poly.entity_id
_entity_poly.type
_entity_poly.pdbx_seq_one_letter_code
_entity_poly.pdbx_strand_id
1 'polypeptide(L)'
;MLGNLALALGPWSVRLADCGPVSSAFWRLTLALPLLALCARRAGQPLGGFTLRGWLLVAAAGVLFALDLASWHLGIERTRLGNATLFGNSGSVILMVWGLIALHRRPRKGEWAALAFALGGAAILLGRSVEIGTRTLTGDLFCILAGFLYTFYILLLQNARVRTGSWPLLFHATLAGAPVLLGIALLRGEPVMPHVWWPLLVLALGSQVIGQGLVVYALRHFSTLFIGLALLSQPAVAVLVGWFVFHEALVPIDFLGMVLVGAGLVLARGSSGSEAAEPA
;
A
#
# COMPACT_ATOMS: atom_id res chain seq x y z
N MET A 1 11.05 11.18 -0.36
CA MET A 1 10.34 11.54 -1.60
C MET A 1 10.58 10.55 -2.76
N LEU A 2 11.83 10.16 -3.08
CA LEU A 2 12.12 9.21 -4.18
C LEU A 2 11.36 7.87 -4.08
N GLY A 3 11.31 7.26 -2.90
CA GLY A 3 10.58 6.00 -2.71
C GLY A 3 9.09 6.13 -2.97
N ASN A 4 8.51 7.29 -2.68
CA ASN A 4 7.11 7.55 -2.91
C ASN A 4 6.77 7.75 -4.40
N LEU A 5 7.65 8.44 -5.13
CA LEU A 5 7.52 8.55 -6.59
C LEU A 5 7.62 7.17 -7.25
N ALA A 6 8.55 6.33 -6.79
CA ALA A 6 8.70 4.96 -7.28
C ALA A 6 7.46 4.10 -7.00
N LEU A 7 6.81 4.25 -5.84
CA LEU A 7 5.54 3.60 -5.52
C LEU A 7 4.39 4.12 -6.38
N ALA A 8 4.36 5.42 -6.64
CA ALA A 8 3.30 6.05 -7.43
C ALA A 8 3.24 5.57 -8.90
N LEU A 9 4.37 5.09 -9.43
CA LEU A 9 4.43 4.47 -10.75
C LEU A 9 3.96 3.00 -10.76
N GLY A 10 3.77 2.39 -9.60
CA GLY A 10 3.31 1.00 -9.48
C GLY A 10 2.00 0.72 -10.21
N PRO A 11 0.91 1.47 -9.97
CA PRO A 11 -0.38 1.25 -10.63
C PRO A 11 -0.31 1.31 -12.16
N TRP A 12 0.53 2.20 -12.68
CA TRP A 12 0.79 2.29 -14.13
C TRP A 12 1.41 1.00 -14.69
N SER A 13 2.45 0.50 -14.02
CA SER A 13 3.11 -0.74 -14.44
C SER A 13 2.20 -1.97 -14.32
N VAL A 14 1.31 -2.02 -13.32
CA VAL A 14 0.31 -3.10 -13.16
C VAL A 14 -0.64 -3.14 -14.37
N ARG A 15 -1.14 -1.98 -14.82
CA ARG A 15 -2.03 -1.92 -15.99
C ARG A 15 -1.38 -2.23 -17.33
N LEU A 16 -0.06 -2.11 -17.41
CA LEU A 16 0.72 -2.43 -18.62
C LEU A 16 1.21 -3.89 -18.65
N ALA A 17 1.09 -4.62 -17.53
CA ALA A 17 1.44 -6.02 -17.48
C ALA A 17 0.44 -6.84 -18.30
N ASP A 18 0.97 -7.76 -19.12
CA ASP A 18 0.20 -8.65 -19.98
C ASP A 18 -0.06 -10.04 -19.36
N CYS A 19 0.16 -10.16 -18.07
CA CYS A 19 -0.23 -11.30 -17.24
C CYS A 19 -1.37 -10.91 -16.29
N GLY A 20 -1.92 -11.88 -15.54
CA GLY A 20 -2.99 -11.60 -14.59
C GLY A 20 -2.55 -10.63 -13.49
N PRO A 21 -3.52 -9.91 -12.85
CA PRO A 21 -3.20 -8.90 -11.84
C PRO A 21 -2.48 -9.50 -10.63
N VAL A 22 -2.90 -10.66 -10.13
CA VAL A 22 -2.22 -11.32 -9.01
C VAL A 22 -0.90 -11.94 -9.47
N SER A 23 -0.82 -12.41 -10.72
CA SER A 23 0.41 -12.87 -11.35
C SER A 23 1.45 -11.75 -11.46
N SER A 24 1.04 -10.52 -11.78
CA SER A 24 1.94 -9.37 -11.80
C SER A 24 2.48 -9.03 -10.40
N ALA A 25 1.65 -9.19 -9.35
CA ALA A 25 2.08 -9.05 -7.97
C ALA A 25 3.08 -10.17 -7.57
N PHE A 26 2.86 -11.40 -8.00
CA PHE A 26 3.81 -12.50 -7.81
C PHE A 26 5.17 -12.18 -8.42
N TRP A 27 5.22 -11.74 -9.69
CA TRP A 27 6.46 -11.37 -10.35
C TRP A 27 7.12 -10.16 -9.73
N ARG A 28 6.36 -9.17 -9.28
CA ARG A 28 6.86 -8.03 -8.49
C ARG A 28 7.69 -8.49 -7.31
N LEU A 29 7.20 -9.47 -6.52
CA LEU A 29 7.91 -9.99 -5.37
C LEU A 29 9.08 -10.88 -5.79
N THR A 30 8.87 -11.81 -6.70
CA THR A 30 9.87 -12.80 -7.10
C THR A 30 11.11 -12.16 -7.73
N LEU A 31 10.92 -11.22 -8.66
CA LEU A 31 12.02 -10.51 -9.31
C LEU A 31 12.79 -9.59 -8.35
N ALA A 32 12.16 -9.13 -7.27
CA ALA A 32 12.82 -8.30 -6.28
C ALA A 32 13.73 -9.09 -5.33
N LEU A 33 13.48 -10.39 -5.10
CA LEU A 33 14.23 -11.21 -4.13
C LEU A 33 15.75 -11.17 -4.29
N PRO A 34 16.33 -11.42 -5.48
CA PRO A 34 17.79 -11.39 -5.63
C PRO A 34 18.38 -10.01 -5.34
N LEU A 35 17.65 -8.95 -5.67
CA LEU A 35 18.08 -7.58 -5.44
C LEU A 35 17.99 -7.20 -3.96
N LEU A 36 16.93 -7.61 -3.27
CA LEU A 36 16.79 -7.40 -1.82
C LEU A 36 17.88 -8.15 -1.05
N ALA A 37 18.23 -9.38 -1.46
CA ALA A 37 19.34 -10.13 -0.90
C ALA A 37 20.68 -9.40 -1.12
N LEU A 38 20.91 -8.85 -2.32
CA LEU A 38 22.09 -8.06 -2.64
C LEU A 38 22.15 -6.78 -1.78
N CYS A 39 21.03 -6.07 -1.64
CA CYS A 39 20.94 -4.87 -0.79
C CYS A 39 21.25 -5.21 0.67
N ALA A 40 20.71 -6.32 1.21
CA ALA A 40 21.02 -6.78 2.56
C ALA A 40 22.51 -7.06 2.74
N ARG A 41 23.13 -7.79 1.80
CA ARG A 41 24.59 -8.07 1.83
C ARG A 41 25.41 -6.81 1.77
N ARG A 42 25.13 -5.88 0.86
CA ARG A 42 25.87 -4.61 0.73
C ARG A 42 25.71 -3.69 1.94
N ALA A 43 24.57 -3.78 2.62
CA ALA A 43 24.31 -3.04 3.85
C ALA A 43 24.92 -3.71 5.10
N GLY A 44 25.62 -4.84 4.97
CA GLY A 44 26.17 -5.59 6.09
C GLY A 44 25.08 -6.19 7.00
N GLN A 45 23.87 -6.39 6.49
CA GLN A 45 22.75 -6.93 7.25
C GLN A 45 22.58 -8.43 6.93
N PRO A 46 22.83 -9.33 7.91
CA PRO A 46 22.72 -10.76 7.65
C PRO A 46 21.28 -11.17 7.39
N LEU A 47 21.08 -12.06 6.40
CA LEU A 47 19.76 -12.64 6.11
C LEU A 47 19.33 -13.70 7.14
N GLY A 48 20.28 -14.25 7.90
CA GLY A 48 20.01 -15.23 8.97
C GLY A 48 19.85 -14.58 10.34
N GLY A 49 19.69 -15.45 11.38
CA GLY A 49 19.68 -15.00 12.78
C GLY A 49 18.27 -14.70 13.33
N PHE A 50 17.21 -15.04 12.60
CA PHE A 50 15.85 -14.94 13.12
C PHE A 50 15.56 -16.10 14.10
N THR A 51 14.96 -15.75 15.23
CA THR A 51 14.30 -16.74 16.07
C THR A 51 13.06 -17.28 15.36
N LEU A 52 12.60 -18.48 15.72
CA LEU A 52 11.36 -19.04 15.15
C LEU A 52 10.18 -18.06 15.27
N ARG A 53 10.01 -17.43 16.43
CA ARG A 53 8.97 -16.43 16.66
C ARG A 53 9.14 -15.21 15.75
N GLY A 54 10.36 -14.73 15.59
CA GLY A 54 10.66 -13.61 14.67
C GLY A 54 10.36 -13.96 13.23
N TRP A 55 10.74 -15.17 12.81
CA TRP A 55 10.45 -15.65 11.46
C TRP A 55 8.95 -15.81 11.21
N LEU A 56 8.20 -16.37 12.17
CA LEU A 56 6.73 -16.48 12.05
C LEU A 56 6.05 -15.11 11.94
N LEU A 57 6.51 -14.10 12.70
CA LEU A 57 5.97 -12.73 12.60
C LEU A 57 6.24 -12.11 11.22
N VAL A 58 7.45 -12.29 10.69
CA VAL A 58 7.81 -11.77 9.37
C VAL A 58 7.08 -12.52 8.26
N ALA A 59 6.90 -13.84 8.40
CA ALA A 59 6.12 -14.64 7.46
C ALA A 59 4.64 -14.23 7.47
N ALA A 60 4.05 -14.03 8.65
CA ALA A 60 2.69 -13.51 8.78
C ALA A 60 2.54 -12.12 8.15
N ALA A 61 3.51 -11.24 8.35
CA ALA A 61 3.56 -9.95 7.68
C ALA A 61 3.63 -10.12 6.15
N GLY A 62 4.44 -11.06 5.66
CA GLY A 62 4.55 -11.39 4.23
C GLY A 62 3.24 -11.90 3.62
N VAL A 63 2.50 -12.74 4.36
CA VAL A 63 1.16 -13.20 3.94
C VAL A 63 0.18 -12.04 3.86
N LEU A 64 0.14 -11.15 4.87
CA LEU A 64 -0.72 -9.96 4.83
C LEU A 64 -0.36 -9.04 3.66
N PHE A 65 0.94 -8.88 3.39
CA PHE A 65 1.40 -8.08 2.25
C PHE A 65 1.03 -8.72 0.91
N ALA A 66 1.07 -10.05 0.81
CA ALA A 66 0.62 -10.74 -0.39
C ALA A 66 -0.89 -10.56 -0.63
N LEU A 67 -1.70 -10.67 0.43
CA LEU A 67 -3.14 -10.44 0.36
C LEU A 67 -3.48 -8.97 0.03
N ASP A 68 -2.73 -8.02 0.60
CA ASP A 68 -2.79 -6.62 0.21
C ASP A 68 -2.50 -6.42 -1.28
N LEU A 69 -1.37 -6.92 -1.76
CA LEU A 69 -0.99 -6.80 -3.17
C LEU A 69 -2.00 -7.46 -4.10
N ALA A 70 -2.50 -8.66 -3.76
CA ALA A 70 -3.53 -9.33 -4.55
C ALA A 70 -4.78 -8.45 -4.65
N SER A 71 -5.27 -7.94 -3.52
CA SER A 71 -6.42 -7.05 -3.46
C SER A 71 -6.17 -5.76 -4.24
N TRP A 72 -5.02 -5.12 -4.06
CA TRP A 72 -4.69 -3.86 -4.70
C TRP A 72 -4.55 -3.98 -6.22
N HIS A 73 -3.85 -5.01 -6.72
CA HIS A 73 -3.71 -5.25 -8.15
C HIS A 73 -5.06 -5.58 -8.81
N LEU A 74 -5.91 -6.37 -8.14
CA LEU A 74 -7.28 -6.62 -8.58
C LEU A 74 -8.12 -5.35 -8.61
N GLY A 75 -7.91 -4.45 -7.65
CA GLY A 75 -8.57 -3.16 -7.57
C GLY A 75 -8.15 -2.23 -8.70
N ILE A 76 -6.83 -2.08 -8.93
CA ILE A 76 -6.25 -1.20 -9.98
C ILE A 76 -6.85 -1.49 -11.37
N GLU A 77 -7.11 -2.75 -11.69
CA GLU A 77 -7.67 -3.12 -12.99
C GLU A 77 -9.16 -2.81 -13.13
N ARG A 78 -9.84 -2.55 -12.02
CA ARG A 78 -11.29 -2.40 -12.00
C ARG A 78 -11.76 -0.99 -11.74
N THR A 79 -10.93 -0.17 -11.06
CA THR A 79 -11.28 1.21 -10.72
C THR A 79 -10.31 2.21 -11.33
N ARG A 80 -10.57 3.51 -11.14
CA ARG A 80 -9.67 4.60 -11.57
C ARG A 80 -8.39 4.61 -10.74
N LEU A 81 -7.27 5.00 -11.34
CA LEU A 81 -5.96 5.01 -10.66
C LEU A 81 -5.95 5.94 -9.44
N GLY A 82 -6.62 7.10 -9.53
CA GLY A 82 -6.79 8.01 -8.40
C GLY A 82 -7.50 7.36 -7.22
N ASN A 83 -8.63 6.67 -7.47
CA ASN A 83 -9.38 5.95 -6.45
C ASN A 83 -8.55 4.81 -5.86
N ALA A 84 -7.89 4.01 -6.71
CA ALA A 84 -7.07 2.88 -6.27
C ALA A 84 -5.97 3.32 -5.28
N THR A 85 -5.32 4.45 -5.55
CA THR A 85 -4.28 4.98 -4.66
C THR A 85 -4.83 5.66 -3.42
N LEU A 86 -5.93 6.39 -3.50
CA LEU A 86 -6.58 7.00 -2.34
C LEU A 86 -7.06 5.94 -1.35
N PHE A 87 -7.81 4.95 -1.82
CA PHE A 87 -8.34 3.88 -0.98
C PHE A 87 -7.24 2.95 -0.47
N GLY A 88 -6.22 2.66 -1.27
CA GLY A 88 -5.04 1.92 -0.83
C GLY A 88 -4.26 2.63 0.29
N ASN A 89 -4.33 3.96 0.38
CA ASN A 89 -3.74 4.76 1.47
C ASN A 89 -4.69 4.98 2.67
N SER A 90 -5.86 4.35 2.72
CA SER A 90 -6.85 4.50 3.81
C SER A 90 -6.37 4.02 5.19
N GLY A 91 -5.24 3.33 5.24
CA GLY A 91 -4.68 2.76 6.46
C GLY A 91 -4.54 3.72 7.64
N SER A 92 -4.27 5.01 7.39
CA SER A 92 -4.19 6.01 8.46
C SER A 92 -5.54 6.27 9.15
N VAL A 93 -6.63 6.28 8.39
CA VAL A 93 -7.99 6.41 8.94
C VAL A 93 -8.37 5.14 9.70
N ILE A 94 -8.03 3.97 9.15
CA ILE A 94 -8.28 2.67 9.78
C ILE A 94 -7.55 2.60 11.13
N LEU A 95 -6.27 2.98 11.19
CA LEU A 95 -5.48 3.02 12.43
C LEU A 95 -6.07 3.99 13.45
N MET A 96 -6.52 5.17 13.01
CA MET A 96 -7.15 6.15 13.90
C MET A 96 -8.45 5.59 14.50
N VAL A 97 -9.33 5.02 13.69
CA VAL A 97 -10.59 4.40 14.17
C VAL A 97 -10.30 3.25 15.12
N TRP A 98 -9.35 2.39 14.79
CA TRP A 98 -8.92 1.30 15.65
C TRP A 98 -8.40 1.81 17.00
N GLY A 99 -7.55 2.83 16.99
CA GLY A 99 -7.01 3.45 18.22
C GLY A 99 -8.12 4.01 19.11
N LEU A 100 -9.10 4.70 18.53
CA LEU A 100 -10.26 5.22 19.26
C LEU A 100 -11.08 4.10 19.92
N ILE A 101 -11.33 3.00 19.20
CA ILE A 101 -12.07 1.84 19.73
C ILE A 101 -11.25 1.14 20.80
N ALA A 102 -9.97 0.86 20.57
CA ALA A 102 -9.10 0.13 21.49
C ALA A 102 -8.88 0.87 22.81
N LEU A 103 -8.75 2.21 22.75
CA LEU A 103 -8.55 3.05 23.94
C LEU A 103 -9.87 3.51 24.60
N HIS A 104 -11.02 3.15 24.03
CA HIS A 104 -12.36 3.53 24.54
C HIS A 104 -12.49 5.04 24.79
N ARG A 105 -11.78 5.87 24.02
CA ARG A 105 -11.78 7.31 24.16
C ARG A 105 -12.64 8.01 23.11
N ARG A 106 -13.14 9.20 23.45
CA ARG A 106 -13.88 10.02 22.49
C ARG A 106 -12.94 10.70 21.51
N PRO A 107 -13.31 10.79 20.20
CA PRO A 107 -12.52 11.49 19.22
C PRO A 107 -12.32 12.97 19.57
N ARG A 108 -11.13 13.48 19.32
CA ARG A 108 -10.83 14.93 19.38
C ARG A 108 -11.46 15.64 18.18
N LYS A 109 -11.59 16.99 18.24
CA LYS A 109 -12.20 17.77 17.13
C LYS A 109 -11.52 17.51 15.77
N GLY A 110 -10.17 17.42 15.74
CA GLY A 110 -9.42 17.13 14.53
C GLY A 110 -9.70 15.73 13.97
N GLU A 111 -9.91 14.73 14.83
CA GLU A 111 -10.23 13.35 14.43
C GLU A 111 -11.66 13.26 13.90
N TRP A 112 -12.61 14.00 14.48
CA TRP A 112 -13.96 14.13 13.91
C TRP A 112 -13.94 14.75 12.52
N ALA A 113 -13.14 15.81 12.33
CA ALA A 113 -12.97 16.43 11.01
C ALA A 113 -12.32 15.46 10.02
N ALA A 114 -11.28 14.71 10.46
CA ALA A 114 -10.63 13.68 9.65
C ALA A 114 -11.62 12.59 9.20
N LEU A 115 -12.43 12.07 10.12
CA LEU A 115 -13.47 11.08 9.84
C LEU A 115 -14.52 11.63 8.87
N ALA A 116 -15.05 12.84 9.14
CA ALA A 116 -16.06 13.47 8.30
C ALA A 116 -15.55 13.67 6.86
N PHE A 117 -14.34 14.17 6.68
CA PHE A 117 -13.75 14.37 5.36
C PHE A 117 -13.44 13.05 4.66
N ALA A 118 -12.83 12.08 5.36
CA ALA A 118 -12.51 10.79 4.77
C ALA A 118 -13.78 10.02 4.36
N LEU A 119 -14.78 9.94 5.23
CA LEU A 119 -16.02 9.22 4.96
C LEU A 119 -16.88 9.97 3.93
N GLY A 120 -16.99 11.29 4.02
CA GLY A 120 -17.74 12.10 3.04
C GLY A 120 -17.12 12.02 1.65
N GLY A 121 -15.81 12.16 1.54
CA GLY A 121 -15.10 12.02 0.27
C GLY A 121 -15.18 10.58 -0.28
N ALA A 122 -15.05 9.56 0.58
CA ALA A 122 -15.24 8.18 0.16
C ALA A 122 -16.67 7.90 -0.33
N ALA A 123 -17.69 8.44 0.34
CA ALA A 123 -19.08 8.30 -0.10
C ALA A 123 -19.32 8.91 -1.49
N ILE A 124 -18.73 10.09 -1.76
CA ILE A 124 -18.78 10.71 -3.10
C ILE A 124 -18.12 9.79 -4.14
N LEU A 125 -16.88 9.34 -3.90
CA LEU A 125 -16.15 8.51 -4.87
C LEU A 125 -16.80 7.15 -5.08
N LEU A 126 -17.28 6.49 -4.02
CA LEU A 126 -18.00 5.21 -4.11
C LEU A 126 -19.34 5.38 -4.82
N GLY A 127 -20.07 6.47 -4.54
CA GLY A 127 -21.31 6.81 -5.26
C GLY A 127 -21.07 6.95 -6.76
N ARG A 128 -20.02 7.67 -7.14
CA ARG A 128 -19.61 7.78 -8.55
C ARG A 128 -19.19 6.44 -9.14
N SER A 129 -18.55 5.58 -8.38
CA SER A 129 -18.17 4.25 -8.84
C SER A 129 -19.39 3.35 -9.07
N VAL A 130 -20.43 3.49 -8.25
CA VAL A 130 -21.73 2.81 -8.46
C VAL A 130 -22.40 3.28 -9.77
N GLU A 131 -22.40 4.61 -10.03
CA GLU A 131 -22.94 5.17 -11.27
C GLU A 131 -22.18 4.68 -12.52
N ILE A 132 -20.86 4.50 -12.42
CA ILE A 132 -20.02 3.98 -13.52
C ILE A 132 -20.31 2.50 -13.73
N GLY A 133 -20.44 1.73 -12.66
CA GLY A 133 -20.78 0.31 -12.70
C GLY A 133 -20.22 -0.51 -11.54
N THR A 134 -20.79 -1.69 -11.36
CA THR A 134 -20.42 -2.64 -10.29
C THR A 134 -18.95 -3.06 -10.33
N ARG A 135 -18.34 -3.10 -11.51
CA ARG A 135 -16.91 -3.40 -11.68
C ARG A 135 -16.04 -2.37 -10.97
N THR A 136 -16.34 -1.07 -11.15
CA THR A 136 -15.58 0.04 -10.54
C THR A 136 -15.75 0.04 -9.03
N LEU A 137 -16.98 -0.12 -8.54
CA LEU A 137 -17.23 -0.24 -7.10
C LEU A 137 -16.46 -1.42 -6.48
N THR A 138 -16.49 -2.59 -7.14
CA THR A 138 -15.73 -3.76 -6.67
C THR A 138 -14.23 -3.47 -6.62
N GLY A 139 -13.70 -2.72 -7.58
CA GLY A 139 -12.31 -2.28 -7.59
C GLY A 139 -11.96 -1.40 -6.40
N ASP A 140 -12.82 -0.43 -6.07
CA ASP A 140 -12.64 0.46 -4.91
C ASP A 140 -12.65 -0.34 -3.60
N LEU A 141 -13.58 -1.30 -3.45
CA LEU A 141 -13.66 -2.17 -2.26
C LEU A 141 -12.39 -3.03 -2.10
N PHE A 142 -11.84 -3.56 -3.18
CA PHE A 142 -10.56 -4.25 -3.15
C PHE A 142 -9.41 -3.33 -2.71
N CYS A 143 -9.40 -2.07 -3.15
CA CYS A 143 -8.37 -1.11 -2.73
C CYS A 143 -8.50 -0.71 -1.25
N ILE A 144 -9.73 -0.59 -0.72
CA ILE A 144 -9.97 -0.38 0.72
C ILE A 144 -9.47 -1.59 1.53
N LEU A 145 -9.77 -2.81 1.09
CA LEU A 145 -9.27 -4.04 1.71
C LEU A 145 -7.74 -4.08 1.70
N ALA A 146 -7.12 -3.68 0.59
CA ALA A 146 -5.66 -3.58 0.48
C ALA A 146 -5.10 -2.62 1.53
N GLY A 147 -5.65 -1.40 1.66
CA GLY A 147 -5.22 -0.44 2.68
C GLY A 147 -5.35 -0.98 4.11
N PHE A 148 -6.39 -1.75 4.40
CA PHE A 148 -6.56 -2.45 5.68
C PHE A 148 -5.44 -3.49 5.91
N LEU A 149 -5.21 -4.38 4.96
CA LEU A 149 -4.20 -5.42 5.04
C LEU A 149 -2.78 -4.85 5.14
N TYR A 150 -2.48 -3.80 4.35
CA TYR A 150 -1.20 -3.10 4.40
C TYR A 150 -0.93 -2.46 5.77
N THR A 151 -1.97 -1.96 6.43
CA THR A 151 -1.86 -1.41 7.78
C THR A 151 -1.35 -2.46 8.77
N PHE A 152 -1.93 -3.66 8.78
CA PHE A 152 -1.49 -4.75 9.66
C PHE A 152 -0.11 -5.29 9.28
N TYR A 153 0.20 -5.35 7.97
CA TYR A 153 1.56 -5.66 7.51
C TYR A 153 2.59 -4.72 8.13
N ILE A 154 2.38 -3.41 8.06
CA ILE A 154 3.30 -2.41 8.63
C ILE A 154 3.42 -2.56 10.15
N LEU A 155 2.31 -2.78 10.86
CA LEU A 155 2.31 -2.98 12.32
C LEU A 155 3.13 -4.23 12.72
N LEU A 156 2.97 -5.35 12.00
CA LEU A 156 3.75 -6.56 12.27
C LEU A 156 5.23 -6.34 11.97
N LEU A 157 5.58 -5.65 10.88
CA LEU A 157 6.97 -5.31 10.58
C LEU A 157 7.59 -4.40 11.63
N GLN A 158 6.87 -3.43 12.16
CA GLN A 158 7.35 -2.57 13.24
C GLN A 158 7.74 -3.39 14.47
N ASN A 159 6.92 -4.36 14.86
CA ASN A 159 7.19 -5.25 15.99
C ASN A 159 8.40 -6.19 15.75
N ALA A 160 8.55 -6.68 14.52
CA ALA A 160 9.66 -7.57 14.15
C ALA A 160 11.00 -6.82 14.05
N ARG A 161 10.97 -5.52 13.78
CA ARG A 161 12.13 -4.69 13.42
C ARG A 161 13.08 -4.35 14.56
N VAL A 162 12.66 -4.45 15.80
CA VAL A 162 13.47 -4.06 16.98
C VAL A 162 14.83 -4.78 17.02
N ARG A 163 14.96 -5.92 16.33
CA ARG A 163 16.13 -6.80 16.35
C ARG A 163 16.77 -7.08 14.98
N THR A 164 16.21 -6.55 13.88
CA THR A 164 16.60 -6.95 12.52
C THR A 164 16.76 -5.75 11.59
N GLY A 165 17.65 -5.85 10.60
CA GLY A 165 17.81 -4.83 9.57
C GLY A 165 16.60 -4.71 8.65
N SER A 166 16.44 -3.55 8.01
CA SER A 166 15.31 -3.31 7.11
C SER A 166 15.30 -4.21 5.88
N TRP A 167 16.47 -4.48 5.29
CA TRP A 167 16.58 -5.31 4.10
C TRP A 167 16.25 -6.79 4.35
N PRO A 168 16.79 -7.44 5.41
CA PRO A 168 16.39 -8.80 5.77
C PRO A 168 14.89 -8.94 6.05
N LEU A 169 14.29 -7.98 6.75
CA LEU A 169 12.84 -7.99 7.00
C LEU A 169 12.04 -7.97 5.71
N LEU A 170 12.37 -7.03 4.81
CA LEU A 170 11.68 -6.92 3.53
C LEU A 170 11.92 -8.16 2.65
N PHE A 171 13.15 -8.70 2.64
CA PHE A 171 13.48 -9.93 1.93
C PHE A 171 12.61 -11.11 2.38
N HIS A 172 12.56 -11.39 3.70
CA HIS A 172 11.81 -12.54 4.21
C HIS A 172 10.28 -12.36 4.11
N ALA A 173 9.77 -11.15 4.30
CA ALA A 173 8.35 -10.87 4.04
C ALA A 173 8.00 -11.09 2.56
N THR A 174 8.87 -10.62 1.65
CA THR A 174 8.72 -10.82 0.20
C THR A 174 8.79 -12.31 -0.18
N LEU A 175 9.75 -13.05 0.41
CA LEU A 175 9.90 -14.49 0.21
C LEU A 175 8.68 -15.28 0.68
N ALA A 176 8.12 -14.93 1.83
CA ALA A 176 6.92 -15.58 2.36
C ALA A 176 5.66 -15.22 1.56
N GLY A 177 5.58 -13.99 1.03
CA GLY A 177 4.42 -13.53 0.28
C GLY A 177 4.34 -14.06 -1.15
N ALA A 178 5.49 -14.26 -1.83
CA ALA A 178 5.52 -14.68 -3.23
C ALA A 178 4.76 -16.01 -3.49
N PRO A 179 4.95 -17.10 -2.73
CA PRO A 179 4.20 -18.34 -2.96
C PRO A 179 2.70 -18.19 -2.70
N VAL A 180 2.29 -17.31 -1.79
CA VAL A 180 0.86 -17.02 -1.54
C VAL A 180 0.23 -16.39 -2.78
N LEU A 181 0.90 -15.39 -3.39
CA LEU A 181 0.43 -14.76 -4.63
C LEU A 181 0.36 -15.75 -5.78
N LEU A 182 1.37 -16.61 -5.94
CA LEU A 182 1.34 -17.66 -6.96
C LEU A 182 0.15 -18.60 -6.75
N GLY A 183 -0.08 -19.04 -5.51
CA GLY A 183 -1.22 -19.90 -5.16
C GLY A 183 -2.56 -19.24 -5.52
N ILE A 184 -2.74 -17.95 -5.19
CA ILE A 184 -3.96 -17.20 -5.52
C ILE A 184 -4.10 -17.06 -7.06
N ALA A 185 -3.03 -16.72 -7.77
CA ALA A 185 -3.05 -16.57 -9.24
C ALA A 185 -3.47 -17.88 -9.93
N LEU A 186 -2.90 -19.01 -9.50
CA LEU A 186 -3.23 -20.34 -10.02
C LEU A 186 -4.68 -20.73 -9.71
N LEU A 187 -5.15 -20.51 -8.50
CA LEU A 187 -6.55 -20.78 -8.10
C LEU A 187 -7.55 -19.93 -8.89
N ARG A 188 -7.15 -18.75 -9.33
CA ARG A 188 -7.96 -17.87 -10.18
C ARG A 188 -7.87 -18.20 -11.67
N GLY A 189 -6.98 -19.12 -12.07
CA GLY A 189 -6.71 -19.42 -13.48
C GLY A 189 -6.10 -18.27 -14.25
N GLU A 190 -5.34 -17.39 -13.58
CA GLU A 190 -4.71 -16.26 -14.24
C GLU A 190 -3.51 -16.70 -15.11
N PRO A 191 -3.27 -16.05 -16.28
CA PRO A 191 -2.04 -16.25 -17.03
C PRO A 191 -0.85 -15.79 -16.17
N VAL A 192 0.02 -16.73 -15.81
CA VAL A 192 1.15 -16.44 -14.90
C VAL A 192 2.36 -15.90 -15.68
N MET A 193 2.64 -16.45 -16.85
CA MET A 193 3.82 -16.05 -17.64
C MET A 193 3.51 -14.82 -18.49
N PRO A 194 4.31 -13.75 -18.37
CA PRO A 194 4.19 -12.58 -19.23
C PRO A 194 4.90 -12.82 -20.57
N HIS A 195 4.45 -12.14 -21.62
CA HIS A 195 5.19 -12.00 -22.88
C HIS A 195 6.11 -10.78 -22.84
N VAL A 196 5.69 -9.73 -22.12
CA VAL A 196 6.42 -8.46 -21.98
C VAL A 196 6.90 -8.27 -20.55
N TRP A 197 8.20 -8.31 -20.33
CA TRP A 197 8.81 -8.30 -18.99
C TRP A 197 9.07 -6.91 -18.41
N TRP A 198 9.21 -5.87 -19.24
CA TRP A 198 9.64 -4.56 -18.74
C TRP A 198 8.69 -3.93 -17.71
N PRO A 199 7.32 -4.05 -17.78
CA PRO A 199 6.46 -3.49 -16.75
C PRO A 199 6.69 -4.16 -15.38
N LEU A 200 6.93 -5.48 -15.40
CA LEU A 200 7.21 -6.25 -14.18
C LEU A 200 8.58 -5.92 -13.59
N LEU A 201 9.58 -5.67 -14.44
CA LEU A 201 10.89 -5.19 -13.97
C LEU A 201 10.79 -3.79 -13.34
N VAL A 202 10.05 -2.87 -13.95
CA VAL A 202 9.78 -1.55 -13.38
C VAL A 202 9.04 -1.67 -12.06
N LEU A 203 8.06 -2.57 -11.99
CA LEU A 203 7.28 -2.83 -10.78
C LEU A 203 8.16 -3.42 -9.64
N ALA A 204 9.01 -4.39 -9.96
CA ALA A 204 9.93 -5.01 -9.00
C ALA A 204 11.01 -4.04 -8.53
N LEU A 205 11.69 -3.35 -9.45
CA LEU A 205 12.74 -2.41 -9.11
C LEU A 205 12.19 -1.15 -8.44
N GLY A 206 11.21 -0.51 -9.08
CA GLY A 206 10.62 0.74 -8.63
C GLY A 206 9.82 0.55 -7.35
N SER A 207 8.74 -0.23 -7.42
CA SER A 207 7.82 -0.32 -6.30
C SER A 207 8.31 -1.22 -5.17
N GLN A 208 8.93 -2.38 -5.46
CA GLN A 208 9.31 -3.32 -4.40
C GLN A 208 10.68 -3.02 -3.81
N VAL A 209 11.72 -2.84 -4.62
CA VAL A 209 13.09 -2.62 -4.09
C VAL A 209 13.24 -1.18 -3.61
N ILE A 210 13.00 -0.19 -4.48
CA ILE A 210 13.21 1.22 -4.13
C ILE A 210 12.06 1.71 -3.25
N GLY A 211 10.81 1.55 -3.67
CA GLY A 211 9.64 2.05 -2.97
C GLY A 211 9.50 1.46 -1.58
N GLN A 212 9.25 0.17 -1.50
CA GLN A 212 9.08 -0.52 -0.21
C GLN A 212 10.37 -0.56 0.61
N GLY A 213 11.54 -0.71 -0.04
CA GLY A 213 12.83 -0.65 0.64
C GLY A 213 13.04 0.67 1.38
N LEU A 214 12.74 1.80 0.73
CA LEU A 214 12.83 3.13 1.35
C LEU A 214 11.75 3.37 2.41
N VAL A 215 10.53 2.82 2.24
CA VAL A 215 9.49 2.88 3.28
C VAL A 215 9.95 2.12 4.54
N VAL A 216 10.39 0.87 4.39
CA VAL A 216 10.87 0.06 5.53
C VAL A 216 12.12 0.66 6.17
N TYR A 217 13.03 1.25 5.38
CA TYR A 217 14.17 2.02 5.89
C TYR A 217 13.70 3.26 6.65
N ALA A 218 12.79 4.03 6.07
CA ALA A 218 12.27 5.28 6.66
C ALA A 218 11.53 5.05 7.99
N LEU A 219 10.85 3.90 8.15
CA LEU A 219 10.26 3.51 9.43
C LEU A 219 11.30 3.51 10.58
N ARG A 220 12.59 3.47 10.32
CA ARG A 220 13.66 3.55 11.32
C ARG A 220 14.00 4.98 11.74
N HIS A 221 13.87 5.92 10.83
CA HIS A 221 14.43 7.26 10.97
C HIS A 221 13.39 8.36 11.11
N PHE A 222 12.15 8.07 10.72
CA PHE A 222 11.07 9.06 10.69
C PHE A 222 9.84 8.53 11.43
N SER A 223 9.07 9.45 12.00
CA SER A 223 7.77 9.13 12.60
C SER A 223 6.81 8.57 11.52
N THR A 224 5.91 7.70 11.94
CA THR A 224 4.85 7.15 11.06
C THR A 224 4.00 8.24 10.42
N LEU A 225 3.84 9.37 11.13
CA LEU A 225 3.19 10.58 10.62
C LEU A 225 3.89 11.13 9.38
N PHE A 226 5.21 11.35 9.46
CA PHE A 226 5.98 11.92 8.35
C PHE A 226 5.95 11.01 7.11
N ILE A 227 6.17 9.70 7.31
CA ILE A 227 6.10 8.70 6.24
C ILE A 227 4.70 8.71 5.62
N GLY A 228 3.70 8.72 6.46
CA GLY A 228 2.33 8.78 6.03
C GLY A 228 2.01 10.00 5.18
N LEU A 229 2.41 11.21 5.62
CA LEU A 229 2.23 12.44 4.84
C LEU A 229 2.95 12.37 3.49
N ALA A 230 4.16 11.82 3.47
CA ALA A 230 4.89 11.61 2.22
C ALA A 230 4.12 10.69 1.25
N LEU A 231 3.50 9.61 1.75
CA LEU A 231 2.72 8.68 0.93
C LEU A 231 1.47 9.31 0.31
N LEU A 232 0.95 10.41 0.86
CA LEU A 232 -0.22 11.12 0.31
C LEU A 232 0.04 11.83 -1.02
N SER A 233 1.29 11.99 -1.45
CA SER A 233 1.56 12.49 -2.81
C SER A 233 1.29 11.46 -3.91
N GLN A 234 1.18 10.16 -3.58
CA GLN A 234 0.90 9.10 -4.56
C GLN A 234 -0.43 9.29 -5.29
N PRO A 235 -1.57 9.57 -4.62
CA PRO A 235 -2.83 9.79 -5.30
C PRO A 235 -2.78 10.90 -6.35
N ALA A 236 -2.08 12.00 -6.07
CA ALA A 236 -1.94 13.09 -7.03
C ALA A 236 -1.23 12.63 -8.32
N VAL A 237 -0.13 11.89 -8.18
CA VAL A 237 0.58 11.31 -9.33
C VAL A 237 -0.30 10.30 -10.06
N ALA A 238 -1.02 9.45 -9.34
CA ALA A 238 -1.90 8.44 -9.93
C ALA A 238 -3.06 9.06 -10.72
N VAL A 239 -3.65 10.15 -10.22
CA VAL A 239 -4.69 10.93 -10.94
C VAL A 239 -4.13 11.50 -12.24
N LEU A 240 -2.95 12.13 -12.20
CA LEU A 240 -2.31 12.66 -13.40
C LEU A 240 -2.01 11.55 -14.43
N VAL A 241 -1.46 10.43 -13.99
CA VAL A 241 -1.21 9.28 -14.88
C VAL A 241 -2.52 8.71 -15.43
N GLY A 242 -3.55 8.56 -14.60
CA GLY A 242 -4.88 8.11 -15.01
C GLY A 242 -5.46 9.01 -16.12
N TRP A 243 -5.37 10.31 -15.92
CA TRP A 243 -5.90 11.29 -16.85
C TRP A 243 -5.10 11.35 -18.18
N PHE A 244 -3.75 11.53 -18.09
CA PHE A 244 -2.92 11.72 -19.28
C PHE A 244 -2.63 10.43 -20.07
N VAL A 245 -2.47 9.29 -19.39
CA VAL A 245 -2.04 8.03 -20.03
C VAL A 245 -3.22 7.12 -20.34
N PHE A 246 -4.17 7.02 -19.41
CA PHE A 246 -5.33 6.11 -19.54
C PHE A 246 -6.61 6.82 -19.97
N HIS A 247 -6.55 8.16 -20.20
CA HIS A 247 -7.70 8.97 -20.61
C HIS A 247 -8.90 8.81 -19.68
N GLU A 248 -8.67 8.63 -18.36
CA GLU A 248 -9.72 8.53 -17.37
C GLU A 248 -10.55 9.80 -17.32
N ALA A 249 -11.86 9.69 -17.56
CA ALA A 249 -12.76 10.83 -17.48
C ALA A 249 -12.95 11.23 -16.00
N LEU A 250 -12.53 12.45 -15.67
CA LEU A 250 -12.71 13.05 -14.37
C LEU A 250 -13.68 14.23 -14.48
N VAL A 251 -14.65 14.28 -13.58
CA VAL A 251 -15.60 15.38 -13.45
C VAL A 251 -15.34 16.14 -12.15
N PRO A 252 -15.79 17.41 -12.01
CA PRO A 252 -15.50 18.21 -10.83
C PRO A 252 -15.83 17.55 -9.49
N ILE A 253 -16.89 16.76 -9.43
CA ILE A 253 -17.28 16.02 -8.21
C ILE A 253 -16.25 14.96 -7.81
N ASP A 254 -15.55 14.33 -8.77
CA ASP A 254 -14.48 13.39 -8.49
C ASP A 254 -13.33 14.10 -7.78
N PHE A 255 -12.92 15.29 -8.25
CA PHE A 255 -11.91 16.10 -7.59
C PHE A 255 -12.31 16.49 -6.16
N LEU A 256 -13.58 16.87 -5.95
CA LEU A 256 -14.09 17.15 -4.61
C LEU A 256 -13.93 15.93 -3.69
N GLY A 257 -14.37 14.74 -4.13
CA GLY A 257 -14.21 13.51 -3.38
C GLY A 257 -12.75 13.20 -3.06
N MET A 258 -11.84 13.33 -4.04
CA MET A 258 -10.41 13.10 -3.87
C MET A 258 -9.78 14.08 -2.87
N VAL A 259 -10.11 15.36 -2.95
CA VAL A 259 -9.62 16.41 -2.02
C VAL A 259 -10.11 16.14 -0.60
N LEU A 260 -11.38 15.77 -0.43
CA LEU A 260 -11.93 15.45 0.88
C LEU A 260 -11.25 14.22 1.49
N VAL A 261 -11.10 13.11 0.74
CA VAL A 261 -10.37 11.93 1.25
C VAL A 261 -8.93 12.30 1.59
N GLY A 262 -8.24 13.01 0.72
CA GLY A 262 -6.86 13.49 0.96
C GLY A 262 -6.75 14.33 2.22
N ALA A 263 -7.65 15.31 2.41
CA ALA A 263 -7.72 16.14 3.62
C ALA A 263 -7.99 15.30 4.88
N GLY A 264 -8.92 14.34 4.80
CA GLY A 264 -9.20 13.40 5.88
C GLY A 264 -7.97 12.57 6.28
N LEU A 265 -7.23 12.07 5.29
CA LEU A 265 -5.99 11.33 5.52
C LEU A 265 -4.89 12.20 6.17
N VAL A 266 -4.74 13.46 5.75
CA VAL A 266 -3.79 14.41 6.35
C VAL A 266 -4.15 14.70 7.81
N LEU A 267 -5.42 15.01 8.08
CA LEU A 267 -5.90 15.31 9.43
C LEU A 267 -5.79 14.11 10.37
N ALA A 268 -6.11 12.89 9.89
CA ALA A 268 -5.98 11.66 10.67
C ALA A 268 -4.54 11.44 11.14
N ARG A 269 -3.57 11.74 10.28
CA ARG A 269 -2.13 11.61 10.60
C ARG A 269 -1.64 12.69 11.55
N GLY A 270 -2.13 13.93 11.39
CA GLY A 270 -1.80 15.04 12.27
C GLY A 270 -2.24 14.80 13.72
N SER A 271 -3.43 14.24 13.91
CA SER A 271 -3.96 13.92 15.24
C SER A 271 -3.21 12.79 15.94
N SER A 272 -2.73 11.78 15.19
CA SER A 272 -1.91 10.69 15.74
C SER A 272 -0.50 11.12 16.15
N GLY A 273 0.06 12.16 15.50
CA GLY A 273 1.39 12.70 15.83
C GLY A 273 1.43 13.52 17.11
N SER A 274 0.30 14.11 17.51
CA SER A 274 0.19 14.88 18.75
C SER A 274 0.26 14.00 20.00
N GLU A 275 -0.11 12.72 19.91
CA GLU A 275 -0.01 11.78 21.03
C GLU A 275 1.43 11.32 21.32
N ALA A 276 2.30 11.30 20.31
CA ALA A 276 3.69 10.93 20.51
C ALA A 276 4.55 12.06 21.10
N ALA A 277 4.01 13.28 21.19
CA ALA A 277 4.72 14.48 21.66
C ALA A 277 4.30 14.96 23.06
N GLU A 278 3.28 14.37 23.70
CA GLU A 278 2.95 14.65 25.10
C GLU A 278 3.83 13.77 26.01
N PRO A 279 4.74 14.35 26.82
CA PRO A 279 5.48 13.60 27.83
C PRO A 279 4.49 13.19 28.95
N ALA A 280 4.61 11.93 29.39
CA ALA A 280 3.87 11.36 30.50
C ALA A 280 4.22 12.01 31.85
#